data_fc08dfe8353c273b37d48fb119098bac
#
_entry.id   fc08dfe8353c273b37d48fb119098bac
#
_cell.length_a   1.000
_cell.length_b   1.000
_cell.length_c   1.000
_cell.angle_alpha   90.00
_cell.angle_beta   90.00
_cell.angle_gamma   90.00
#
_symmetry.space_group_name_H-M   'P 1'
#
loop_
_entity.id
_entity.type
_entity.pdbx_description
1 polymer ?
#
loop_
_entity_poly.entity_id
_entity_poly.type
_entity_poly.pdbx_seq_one_letter_code
_entity_poly.pdbx_strand_id
1 'polypeptide(L)'
;MSKRKVKETHMTVGECISQVQVILRERFCHQRLPEKPVGMESQHKHLLELLRRTAVHGESNSVLIVGPRGSGKTMLLNCVLRELLEVKDVNKNVLPVHLNGLLQTDDRIALKEITRQLNLENVVGDKVFGSFAENLAFLLEALKKGDRSSSRPVLFILDEFDLFAHHKNQTLLYNLLDVSQSAQAPVAVIGLTCRLDVLELLEKRVKSRFSHRQIHLLSSLSFRQYLDNVRSQLSLPQDFPDTKFCEEWNDGIKTLCEDQPVVDVLQRHYNSSKDFRSLHLLLMLSLSRVSASKPAIKPTDLLEASRVCMVDSKANILHGLSILELCLIIAMKHLNDIYDGEPFNFQMVHNGKENSI
;
A
#
# COMPACT_ATOMS: atom_id res chain seq x y z
N MET A 1 -31.39 -36.90 7.61
CA MET A 1 -30.55 -35.77 7.21
C MET A 1 -30.96 -35.34 5.81
N SER A 2 -31.75 -34.26 5.70
CA SER A 2 -32.25 -33.77 4.43
C SER A 2 -31.17 -32.95 3.72
N LYS A 3 -30.70 -33.42 2.56
CA LYS A 3 -29.85 -32.65 1.66
C LYS A 3 -30.68 -31.49 1.10
N ARG A 4 -30.45 -30.25 1.58
CA ARG A 4 -30.94 -29.05 0.92
C ARG A 4 -30.34 -29.01 -0.48
N LYS A 5 -31.19 -29.29 -1.51
CA LYS A 5 -30.88 -28.96 -2.89
C LYS A 5 -30.71 -27.43 -2.96
N VAL A 6 -29.51 -26.97 -3.24
CA VAL A 6 -29.27 -25.60 -3.68
C VAL A 6 -30.05 -25.43 -4.97
N LYS A 7 -31.03 -24.53 -5.00
CA LYS A 7 -31.71 -24.12 -6.22
C LYS A 7 -30.65 -23.42 -7.08
N GLU A 8 -30.28 -24.02 -8.20
CA GLU A 8 -29.55 -23.35 -9.26
C GLU A 8 -30.45 -22.23 -9.78
N THR A 9 -30.13 -21.01 -9.40
CA THR A 9 -30.77 -19.81 -9.95
C THR A 9 -30.08 -19.52 -11.26
N HIS A 10 -30.71 -19.88 -12.38
CA HIS A 10 -30.27 -19.47 -13.71
C HIS A 10 -30.40 -17.96 -13.82
N MET A 11 -29.28 -17.27 -13.77
CA MET A 11 -29.19 -15.82 -14.00
C MET A 11 -29.05 -15.52 -15.49
N THR A 12 -29.50 -14.35 -15.91
CA THR A 12 -29.20 -13.87 -17.27
C THR A 12 -27.73 -13.50 -17.37
N VAL A 13 -27.13 -13.63 -18.57
CA VAL A 13 -25.72 -13.24 -18.79
C VAL A 13 -25.46 -11.80 -18.37
N GLY A 14 -26.43 -10.88 -18.58
CA GLY A 14 -26.32 -9.49 -18.17
C GLY A 14 -26.22 -9.31 -16.64
N GLU A 15 -27.01 -10.07 -15.87
CA GLU A 15 -26.97 -10.07 -14.41
C GLU A 15 -25.64 -10.65 -13.89
N CYS A 16 -25.16 -11.76 -14.49
CA CYS A 16 -23.86 -12.33 -14.16
C CYS A 16 -22.75 -11.31 -14.40
N ILE A 17 -22.71 -10.65 -15.54
CA ILE A 17 -21.69 -9.62 -15.84
C ILE A 17 -21.77 -8.44 -14.88
N SER A 18 -22.94 -7.98 -14.52
CA SER A 18 -23.11 -6.91 -13.53
C SER A 18 -22.51 -7.29 -12.19
N GLN A 19 -22.72 -8.52 -11.73
CA GLN A 19 -22.11 -9.02 -10.49
C GLN A 19 -20.60 -9.18 -10.60
N VAL A 20 -20.09 -9.71 -11.73
CA VAL A 20 -18.64 -9.78 -12.01
C VAL A 20 -18.01 -8.39 -11.89
N GLN A 21 -18.61 -7.38 -12.54
CA GLN A 21 -18.11 -6.02 -12.48
C GLN A 21 -18.09 -5.46 -11.05
N VAL A 22 -19.09 -5.74 -10.24
CA VAL A 22 -19.13 -5.32 -8.84
C VAL A 22 -18.00 -6.00 -8.05
N ILE A 23 -17.91 -7.32 -8.09
CA ILE A 23 -16.93 -8.11 -7.35
C ILE A 23 -15.49 -7.69 -7.70
N LEU A 24 -15.19 -7.59 -9.00
CA LEU A 24 -13.84 -7.27 -9.45
C LEU A 24 -13.48 -5.79 -9.19
N ARG A 25 -14.44 -4.86 -9.32
CA ARG A 25 -14.22 -3.45 -8.95
C ARG A 25 -13.93 -3.28 -7.48
N GLU A 26 -14.66 -3.97 -6.60
CA GLU A 26 -14.39 -3.95 -5.16
C GLU A 26 -12.96 -4.41 -4.84
N ARG A 27 -12.46 -5.45 -5.53
CA ARG A 27 -11.06 -5.92 -5.40
C ARG A 27 -10.06 -4.89 -5.90
N PHE A 28 -10.24 -4.36 -7.10
CA PHE A 28 -9.29 -3.45 -7.74
C PHE A 28 -9.27 -2.07 -7.07
N CYS A 29 -10.40 -1.61 -6.52
CA CYS A 29 -10.51 -0.36 -5.77
C CYS A 29 -10.16 -0.51 -4.28
N HIS A 30 -9.66 -1.67 -3.85
CA HIS A 30 -9.31 -1.95 -2.45
C HIS A 30 -10.46 -1.75 -1.44
N GLN A 31 -11.69 -1.83 -1.87
CA GLN A 31 -12.85 -1.79 -0.99
C GLN A 31 -12.98 -3.09 -0.18
N ARG A 32 -12.44 -4.17 -0.72
CA ARG A 32 -12.37 -5.47 -0.04
C ARG A 32 -10.91 -5.88 0.15
N LEU A 33 -10.50 -6.02 1.40
CA LEU A 33 -9.16 -6.49 1.72
C LEU A 33 -9.02 -7.98 1.35
N PRO A 34 -7.85 -8.41 0.83
CA PRO A 34 -7.60 -9.83 0.62
C PRO A 34 -7.60 -10.58 1.95
N GLU A 35 -7.93 -11.85 1.93
CA GLU A 35 -7.88 -12.69 3.14
C GLU A 35 -6.46 -12.78 3.70
N LYS A 36 -5.47 -12.93 2.82
CA LYS A 36 -4.04 -12.93 3.17
C LYS A 36 -3.25 -12.09 2.18
N PRO A 37 -2.25 -11.33 2.67
CA PRO A 37 -1.36 -10.57 1.79
C PRO A 37 -0.39 -11.51 1.08
N VAL A 38 -0.47 -11.58 -0.24
CA VAL A 38 0.36 -12.46 -1.07
C VAL A 38 1.81 -11.95 -1.10
N GLY A 39 2.76 -12.85 -0.83
CA GLY A 39 4.20 -12.56 -0.85
C GLY A 39 4.72 -11.71 0.31
N MET A 40 3.93 -11.57 1.37
CA MET A 40 4.27 -10.80 2.58
C MET A 40 3.95 -11.56 3.86
N GLU A 41 3.92 -12.88 3.81
CA GLU A 41 3.49 -13.75 4.92
C GLU A 41 4.39 -13.56 6.15
N SER A 42 5.70 -13.43 5.96
CA SER A 42 6.65 -13.22 7.04
C SER A 42 6.50 -11.83 7.67
N GLN A 43 6.31 -10.79 6.86
CA GLN A 43 6.08 -9.42 7.31
C GLN A 43 4.74 -9.30 8.04
N HIS A 44 3.71 -9.95 7.52
CA HIS A 44 2.39 -10.02 8.15
C HIS A 44 2.48 -10.67 9.54
N LYS A 45 3.09 -11.84 9.65
CA LYS A 45 3.28 -12.54 10.92
C LYS A 45 4.09 -11.72 11.91
N HIS A 46 5.16 -11.06 11.45
CA HIS A 46 6.00 -10.23 12.30
C HIS A 46 5.23 -9.01 12.83
N LEU A 47 4.51 -8.30 11.97
CA LEU A 47 3.72 -7.14 12.38
C LEU A 47 2.57 -7.53 13.32
N LEU A 48 1.87 -8.62 13.01
CA LEU A 48 0.79 -9.14 13.84
C LEU A 48 1.29 -9.47 15.25
N GLU A 49 2.42 -10.16 15.36
CA GLU A 49 3.02 -10.50 16.65
C GLU A 49 3.39 -9.25 17.46
N LEU A 50 3.97 -8.23 16.81
CA LEU A 50 4.28 -6.95 17.47
C LEU A 50 3.03 -6.26 18.02
N LEU A 51 1.99 -6.15 17.20
CA LEU A 51 0.75 -5.49 17.63
C LEU A 51 -0.03 -6.30 18.65
N ARG A 52 0.02 -7.63 18.56
CA ARG A 52 -0.57 -8.53 19.55
C ARG A 52 0.10 -8.39 20.92
N ARG A 53 1.43 -8.26 20.98
CA ARG A 53 2.15 -7.96 22.21
C ARG A 53 1.66 -6.68 22.86
N THR A 54 1.42 -5.64 22.06
CA THR A 54 0.88 -4.39 22.61
C THR A 54 -0.57 -4.56 23.07
N ALA A 55 -1.41 -5.19 22.25
CA ALA A 55 -2.85 -5.30 22.51
C ALA A 55 -3.20 -6.27 23.65
N VAL A 56 -2.43 -7.35 23.84
CA VAL A 56 -2.73 -8.43 24.79
C VAL A 56 -1.80 -8.40 26.00
N HIS A 57 -0.50 -8.14 25.77
CA HIS A 57 0.50 -8.19 26.86
C HIS A 57 0.88 -6.81 27.40
N GLY A 58 0.30 -5.75 26.86
CA GLY A 58 0.57 -4.37 27.29
C GLY A 58 1.99 -3.89 27.00
N GLU A 59 2.71 -4.51 26.03
CA GLU A 59 4.06 -4.09 25.66
C GLU A 59 3.99 -2.93 24.68
N SER A 60 4.68 -1.84 25.00
CA SER A 60 4.81 -0.70 24.09
C SER A 60 5.87 -0.98 23.03
N ASN A 61 5.59 -0.56 21.78
CA ASN A 61 6.45 -0.84 20.64
C ASN A 61 6.44 0.32 19.63
N SER A 62 7.49 0.43 18.83
CA SER A 62 7.47 1.25 17.63
C SER A 62 8.03 0.49 16.43
N VAL A 63 7.44 0.69 15.24
CA VAL A 63 7.84 0.00 14.01
C VAL A 63 7.62 0.91 12.80
N LEU A 64 8.54 0.85 11.85
CA LEU A 64 8.38 1.48 10.53
C LEU A 64 8.14 0.41 9.47
N ILE A 65 7.13 0.63 8.64
CA ILE A 65 6.87 -0.15 7.43
C ILE A 65 7.37 0.66 6.24
N VAL A 66 8.44 0.17 5.64
CA VAL A 66 9.20 0.88 4.60
C VAL A 66 9.06 0.15 3.27
N GLY A 67 8.77 0.86 2.21
CA GLY A 67 8.69 0.27 0.87
C GLY A 67 8.17 1.25 -0.18
N PRO A 68 8.39 1.00 -1.47
CA PRO A 68 7.95 1.90 -2.53
C PRO A 68 6.43 2.10 -2.54
N ARG A 69 5.96 3.10 -3.26
CA ARG A 69 4.51 3.28 -3.49
C ARG A 69 3.94 2.02 -4.17
N GLY A 70 2.72 1.63 -3.79
CA GLY A 70 2.08 0.43 -4.35
C GLY A 70 2.61 -0.90 -3.80
N SER A 71 3.61 -0.91 -2.91
CA SER A 71 4.14 -2.16 -2.31
C SER A 71 3.18 -2.86 -1.32
N GLY A 72 2.02 -2.28 -1.05
CA GLY A 72 1.01 -2.89 -0.18
C GLY A 72 1.17 -2.57 1.32
N LYS A 73 1.91 -1.52 1.71
CA LYS A 73 2.09 -1.13 3.12
C LYS A 73 0.77 -0.98 3.88
N THR A 74 -0.12 -0.15 3.35
CA THR A 74 -1.45 0.09 3.97
C THR A 74 -2.32 -1.16 3.94
N MET A 75 -2.25 -1.95 2.86
CA MET A 75 -2.95 -3.24 2.77
C MET A 75 -2.46 -4.21 3.85
N LEU A 76 -1.15 -4.37 4.00
CA LEU A 76 -0.56 -5.23 5.03
C LEU A 76 -1.03 -4.83 6.43
N LEU A 77 -0.95 -3.53 6.75
CA LEU A 77 -1.39 -3.02 8.04
C LEU A 77 -2.89 -3.28 8.27
N ASN A 78 -3.74 -3.01 7.27
CA ASN A 78 -5.18 -3.22 7.39
C ASN A 78 -5.54 -4.71 7.54
N CYS A 79 -4.82 -5.63 6.87
CA CYS A 79 -4.99 -7.07 7.08
C CYS A 79 -4.64 -7.47 8.50
N VAL A 80 -3.52 -6.97 9.03
CA VAL A 80 -3.09 -7.24 10.41
C VAL A 80 -4.07 -6.66 11.42
N LEU A 81 -4.54 -5.42 11.22
CA LEU A 81 -5.53 -4.79 12.10
C LEU A 81 -6.85 -5.55 12.09
N ARG A 82 -7.32 -6.01 10.93
CA ARG A 82 -8.54 -6.83 10.83
C ARG A 82 -8.40 -8.10 11.66
N GLU A 83 -7.32 -8.86 11.46
CA GLU A 83 -7.07 -10.10 12.21
C GLU A 83 -6.93 -9.86 13.72
N LEU A 84 -6.25 -8.77 14.10
CA LEU A 84 -6.11 -8.38 15.49
C LEU A 84 -7.45 -8.03 16.14
N LEU A 85 -8.32 -7.32 15.43
CA LEU A 85 -9.64 -6.87 15.91
C LEU A 85 -10.73 -7.96 15.81
N GLU A 86 -10.49 -9.09 15.12
CA GLU A 86 -11.39 -10.26 15.15
C GLU A 86 -11.45 -10.92 16.54
N VAL A 87 -10.41 -10.73 17.36
CA VAL A 87 -10.39 -11.20 18.74
C VAL A 87 -11.31 -10.33 19.60
N LYS A 88 -12.43 -10.86 20.07
CA LYS A 88 -13.50 -10.11 20.75
C LYS A 88 -13.05 -9.20 21.90
N ASP A 89 -12.08 -9.66 22.69
CA ASP A 89 -11.57 -8.89 23.83
C ASP A 89 -10.66 -7.73 23.38
N VAL A 90 -9.94 -7.92 22.29
CA VAL A 90 -9.03 -6.92 21.70
C VAL A 90 -9.83 -5.80 21.04
N ASN A 91 -10.87 -6.13 20.28
CA ASN A 91 -11.70 -5.17 19.55
C ASN A 91 -12.31 -4.09 20.45
N LYS A 92 -12.75 -4.47 21.65
CA LYS A 92 -13.36 -3.52 22.61
C LYS A 92 -12.34 -2.63 23.31
N ASN A 93 -11.10 -3.07 23.40
CA ASN A 93 -10.10 -2.44 24.25
C ASN A 93 -9.06 -1.61 23.47
N VAL A 94 -8.76 -1.94 22.23
CA VAL A 94 -7.74 -1.24 21.41
C VAL A 94 -8.31 0.05 20.81
N LEU A 95 -7.53 1.12 20.86
CA LEU A 95 -7.84 2.42 20.29
C LEU A 95 -6.89 2.71 19.11
N PRO A 96 -7.29 2.50 17.85
CA PRO A 96 -6.50 2.92 16.70
C PRO A 96 -6.65 4.45 16.48
N VAL A 97 -5.54 5.14 16.32
CA VAL A 97 -5.45 6.56 15.98
C VAL A 97 -4.74 6.69 14.65
N HIS A 98 -5.44 7.18 13.65
CA HIS A 98 -4.92 7.35 12.29
C HIS A 98 -4.51 8.79 12.02
N LEU A 99 -3.26 8.99 11.64
CA LEU A 99 -2.71 10.27 11.20
C LEU A 99 -2.11 10.11 9.81
N ASN A 100 -2.19 11.17 9.00
CA ASN A 100 -1.60 11.21 7.67
C ASN A 100 -0.80 12.50 7.50
N GLY A 101 0.49 12.40 7.21
CA GLY A 101 1.40 13.55 7.08
C GLY A 101 0.99 14.55 6.00
N LEU A 102 0.18 14.14 5.02
CA LEU A 102 -0.39 15.06 4.03
C LEU A 102 -1.53 15.92 4.59
N LEU A 103 -2.24 15.44 5.61
CA LEU A 103 -3.37 16.14 6.22
C LEU A 103 -2.96 16.90 7.49
N GLN A 104 -2.17 16.27 8.33
CA GLN A 104 -1.63 16.87 9.54
C GLN A 104 -0.26 17.47 9.25
N THR A 105 -0.25 18.68 8.69
CA THR A 105 0.95 19.36 8.21
C THR A 105 1.78 20.03 9.31
N ASP A 106 1.25 20.09 10.53
CA ASP A 106 1.96 20.55 11.71
C ASP A 106 1.54 19.78 12.98
N ASP A 107 2.34 19.88 14.03
CA ASP A 107 2.13 19.19 15.29
C ASP A 107 0.82 19.60 16.00
N ARG A 108 0.32 20.83 15.79
CA ARG A 108 -0.95 21.30 16.41
C ARG A 108 -2.16 20.63 15.78
N ILE A 109 -2.18 20.55 14.44
CA ILE A 109 -3.25 19.88 13.70
C ILE A 109 -3.25 18.39 14.05
N ALA A 110 -2.08 17.77 14.10
CA ALA A 110 -1.94 16.37 14.46
C ALA A 110 -2.40 16.09 15.89
N LEU A 111 -2.03 16.93 16.85
CA LEU A 111 -2.45 16.80 18.25
C LEU A 111 -3.97 16.96 18.42
N LYS A 112 -4.56 17.93 17.71
CA LYS A 112 -6.03 18.12 17.70
C LYS A 112 -6.74 16.88 17.16
N GLU A 113 -6.21 16.28 16.12
CA GLU A 113 -6.80 15.07 15.54
C GLU A 113 -6.65 13.86 16.49
N ILE A 114 -5.52 13.71 17.19
CA ILE A 114 -5.34 12.68 18.22
C ILE A 114 -6.38 12.83 19.33
N THR A 115 -6.54 14.05 19.88
CA THR A 115 -7.51 14.29 20.95
C THR A 115 -8.94 14.02 20.51
N ARG A 116 -9.28 14.37 19.26
CA ARG A 116 -10.59 14.09 18.67
C ARG A 116 -10.84 12.57 18.55
N GLN A 117 -9.89 11.81 18.02
CA GLN A 117 -10.04 10.36 17.83
C GLN A 117 -10.08 9.59 19.15
N LEU A 118 -9.37 10.06 20.16
CA LEU A 118 -9.40 9.48 21.50
C LEU A 118 -10.60 9.94 22.36
N ASN A 119 -11.48 10.79 21.81
CA ASN A 119 -12.63 11.39 22.53
C ASN A 119 -12.23 12.11 23.85
N LEU A 120 -11.04 12.66 23.88
CA LEU A 120 -10.54 13.38 25.07
C LEU A 120 -11.21 14.76 25.26
N GLU A 121 -11.81 15.30 24.20
CA GLU A 121 -12.53 16.58 24.22
C GLU A 121 -13.72 16.57 25.19
N ASN A 122 -14.38 15.42 25.36
CA ASN A 122 -15.55 15.25 26.23
C ASN A 122 -15.21 15.10 27.72
N VAL A 123 -13.94 14.87 28.05
CA VAL A 123 -13.51 14.63 29.45
C VAL A 123 -13.13 15.92 30.15
N VAL A 124 -12.90 17.01 29.45
CA VAL A 124 -12.33 18.26 29.98
C VAL A 124 -13.35 19.42 30.00
N GLY A 125 -14.66 19.17 29.90
CA GLY A 125 -15.72 20.17 29.92
C GLY A 125 -15.26 21.60 29.61
N ASP A 126 -15.85 22.28 28.64
CA ASP A 126 -15.73 23.70 28.23
C ASP A 126 -14.34 24.40 28.21
N LYS A 127 -13.25 23.73 28.49
CA LYS A 127 -11.92 24.29 28.26
C LYS A 127 -11.57 24.19 26.76
N VAL A 128 -11.83 25.27 26.06
CA VAL A 128 -11.22 25.56 24.78
C VAL A 128 -9.71 25.41 24.98
N PHE A 129 -9.12 24.45 24.27
CA PHE A 129 -7.72 24.10 24.38
C PHE A 129 -6.82 25.32 24.41
N GLY A 130 -6.00 25.39 25.45
CA GLY A 130 -4.98 26.40 25.63
C GLY A 130 -3.82 26.31 24.62
N SER A 131 -2.62 26.54 25.07
CA SER A 131 -1.42 26.45 24.21
C SER A 131 -1.15 25.02 23.74
N PHE A 132 -0.37 24.85 22.65
CA PHE A 132 0.07 23.54 22.17
C PHE A 132 0.73 22.72 23.30
N ALA A 133 1.52 23.38 24.16
CA ALA A 133 2.22 22.72 25.26
C ALA A 133 1.22 22.14 26.30
N GLU A 134 0.13 22.83 26.61
CA GLU A 134 -0.89 22.35 27.53
C GLU A 134 -1.64 21.14 26.97
N ASN A 135 -2.01 21.17 25.69
CA ASN A 135 -2.68 20.07 25.03
C ASN A 135 -1.79 18.83 24.94
N LEU A 136 -0.51 19.02 24.62
CA LEU A 136 0.48 17.94 24.58
C LEU A 136 0.69 17.36 26.00
N ALA A 137 0.84 18.21 27.03
CA ALA A 137 0.97 17.77 28.41
C ALA A 137 -0.25 16.96 28.85
N PHE A 138 -1.47 17.42 28.53
CA PHE A 138 -2.71 16.72 28.81
C PHE A 138 -2.75 15.34 28.15
N LEU A 139 -2.43 15.24 26.85
CA LEU A 139 -2.36 13.97 26.15
C LEU A 139 -1.37 13.00 26.80
N LEU A 140 -0.15 13.49 27.10
CA LEU A 140 0.89 12.69 27.74
C LEU A 140 0.48 12.23 29.13
N GLU A 141 -0.17 13.10 29.90
CA GLU A 141 -0.70 12.76 31.22
C GLU A 141 -1.81 11.69 31.13
N ALA A 142 -2.73 11.82 30.17
CA ALA A 142 -3.78 10.84 29.92
C ALA A 142 -3.19 9.47 29.54
N LEU A 143 -2.14 9.45 28.69
CA LEU A 143 -1.46 8.23 28.30
C LEU A 143 -0.58 7.63 29.43
N LYS A 144 -0.06 8.45 30.34
CA LYS A 144 0.81 8.01 31.45
C LYS A 144 0.05 7.64 32.73
N LYS A 145 -1.16 8.15 32.95
CA LYS A 145 -1.98 7.87 34.14
C LYS A 145 -2.52 6.45 34.18
N GLY A 146 -2.47 5.74 33.09
CA GLY A 146 -2.95 4.37 33.00
C GLY A 146 -1.97 3.36 33.60
N ASP A 147 -2.49 2.35 34.29
CA ASP A 147 -1.74 1.16 34.67
C ASP A 147 -1.68 0.19 33.47
N ARG A 148 -0.55 -0.49 33.29
CA ARG A 148 -0.27 -1.40 32.17
C ARG A 148 -1.33 -2.49 31.98
N SER A 149 -1.96 -2.89 33.07
CA SER A 149 -2.97 -3.95 33.09
C SER A 149 -4.40 -3.44 32.90
N SER A 150 -4.67 -2.15 33.20
CA SER A 150 -6.02 -1.57 33.15
C SER A 150 -6.22 -0.56 32.03
N SER A 151 -5.13 -0.08 31.40
CA SER A 151 -5.19 0.91 30.34
C SER A 151 -5.51 0.28 28.99
N ARG A 152 -6.34 0.99 28.22
CA ARG A 152 -6.65 0.58 26.84
C ARG A 152 -5.42 0.81 25.94
N PRO A 153 -4.98 -0.20 25.18
CA PRO A 153 -3.88 -0.06 24.24
C PRO A 153 -4.20 0.96 23.13
N VAL A 154 -3.26 1.85 22.85
CA VAL A 154 -3.39 2.87 21.79
C VAL A 154 -2.42 2.54 20.65
N LEU A 155 -2.95 2.46 19.44
CA LEU A 155 -2.16 2.22 18.22
C LEU A 155 -2.12 3.51 17.40
N PHE A 156 -1.00 4.22 17.42
CA PHE A 156 -0.77 5.38 16.56
C PHE A 156 -0.29 4.92 15.20
N ILE A 157 -1.06 5.17 14.17
CA ILE A 157 -0.77 4.84 12.77
C ILE A 157 -0.47 6.15 12.05
N LEU A 158 0.79 6.31 11.63
CA LEU A 158 1.31 7.50 10.97
C LEU A 158 1.58 7.16 9.50
N ASP A 159 0.62 7.48 8.63
CA ASP A 159 0.80 7.34 7.18
C ASP A 159 1.61 8.53 6.64
N GLU A 160 2.45 8.31 5.61
CA GLU A 160 3.47 9.27 5.15
C GLU A 160 4.33 9.80 6.31
N PHE A 161 4.90 8.87 7.07
CA PHE A 161 5.66 9.14 8.30
C PHE A 161 6.81 10.14 8.12
N ASP A 162 7.45 10.12 6.97
CA ASP A 162 8.55 11.04 6.64
C ASP A 162 8.12 12.52 6.65
N LEU A 163 6.84 12.82 6.37
CA LEU A 163 6.34 14.20 6.44
C LEU A 163 6.29 14.72 7.88
N PHE A 164 6.01 13.87 8.86
CA PHE A 164 6.10 14.26 10.28
C PHE A 164 7.53 14.58 10.72
N ALA A 165 8.54 14.00 10.07
CA ALA A 165 9.94 14.32 10.31
C ALA A 165 10.32 15.75 9.84
N HIS A 166 9.50 16.37 8.98
CA HIS A 166 9.67 17.77 8.57
C HIS A 166 8.98 18.78 9.49
N HIS A 167 8.21 18.33 10.48
CA HIS A 167 7.60 19.22 11.46
C HIS A 167 8.69 19.91 12.31
N LYS A 168 8.40 21.16 12.68
CA LYS A 168 9.34 21.96 13.47
C LYS A 168 9.68 21.26 14.80
N ASN A 169 10.97 21.03 15.04
CA ASN A 169 11.50 20.37 16.23
C ASN A 169 10.98 18.94 16.46
N GLN A 170 10.25 18.32 15.53
CA GLN A 170 9.73 16.96 15.64
C GLN A 170 9.14 16.62 17.02
N THR A 171 8.49 17.60 17.66
CA THR A 171 8.05 17.49 19.06
C THR A 171 7.01 16.39 19.25
N LEU A 172 6.07 16.28 18.32
CA LEU A 172 5.05 15.23 18.38
C LEU A 172 5.68 13.83 18.27
N LEU A 173 6.55 13.62 17.27
CA LEU A 173 7.24 12.34 17.09
C LEU A 173 8.08 11.97 18.31
N TYR A 174 8.82 12.93 18.86
CA TYR A 174 9.61 12.70 20.06
C TYR A 174 8.73 12.18 21.21
N ASN A 175 7.61 12.85 21.49
CA ASN A 175 6.74 12.49 22.60
C ASN A 175 6.02 11.16 22.38
N LEU A 176 5.52 10.87 21.16
CA LEU A 176 4.88 9.59 20.85
C LEU A 176 5.88 8.43 20.99
N LEU A 177 7.10 8.59 20.50
CA LEU A 177 8.14 7.57 20.62
C LEU A 177 8.65 7.44 22.07
N ASP A 178 8.71 8.53 22.83
CA ASP A 178 9.07 8.51 24.25
C ASP A 178 8.05 7.73 25.08
N VAL A 179 6.76 7.97 24.84
CA VAL A 179 5.67 7.20 25.50
C VAL A 179 5.73 5.72 25.07
N SER A 180 6.08 5.42 23.83
CA SER A 180 6.22 4.03 23.37
C SER A 180 7.39 3.28 23.99
N GLN A 181 8.35 3.97 24.62
CA GLN A 181 9.42 3.37 25.42
C GLN A 181 9.07 3.32 26.92
N SER A 182 8.09 4.11 27.37
CA SER A 182 7.67 4.10 28.76
C SER A 182 6.88 2.81 29.06
N ALA A 183 7.12 2.24 30.23
CA ALA A 183 6.43 1.01 30.63
C ALA A 183 5.01 1.26 31.22
N GLN A 184 4.49 2.48 31.16
CA GLN A 184 3.30 2.90 31.90
C GLN A 184 1.98 2.59 31.18
N ALA A 185 1.89 2.87 29.87
CA ALA A 185 0.69 2.57 29.08
C ALA A 185 1.06 1.76 27.81
N PRO A 186 0.20 0.83 27.39
CA PRO A 186 0.45 0.06 26.16
C PRO A 186 0.25 0.94 24.93
N VAL A 187 1.33 1.34 24.29
CA VAL A 187 1.33 2.21 23.10
C VAL A 187 2.14 1.57 21.98
N ALA A 188 1.56 1.45 20.79
CA ALA A 188 2.31 1.14 19.58
C ALA A 188 2.30 2.32 18.62
N VAL A 189 3.49 2.65 18.08
CA VAL A 189 3.66 3.65 17.03
C VAL A 189 4.07 2.95 15.74
N ILE A 190 3.20 3.01 14.73
CA ILE A 190 3.38 2.38 13.43
C ILE A 190 3.52 3.49 12.38
N GLY A 191 4.70 3.63 11.80
CA GLY A 191 4.94 4.57 10.70
C GLY A 191 4.96 3.86 9.35
N LEU A 192 4.31 4.44 8.35
CA LEU A 192 4.37 3.97 6.96
C LEU A 192 5.10 5.03 6.13
N THR A 193 6.11 4.62 5.38
CA THR A 193 6.87 5.54 4.54
C THR A 193 7.36 4.88 3.25
N CYS A 194 7.55 5.69 2.22
CA CYS A 194 8.19 5.28 0.98
C CYS A 194 9.71 5.55 0.99
N ARG A 195 10.22 6.28 1.97
CA ARG A 195 11.62 6.69 2.03
C ARG A 195 12.47 5.67 2.76
N LEU A 196 13.52 5.19 2.11
CA LEU A 196 14.50 4.27 2.72
C LEU A 196 15.40 4.99 3.73
N ASP A 197 15.65 6.26 3.51
CA ASP A 197 16.52 7.14 4.34
C ASP A 197 15.76 7.85 5.47
N VAL A 198 14.54 7.43 5.78
CA VAL A 198 13.66 8.09 6.76
C VAL A 198 14.30 8.28 8.15
N LEU A 199 15.17 7.37 8.57
CA LEU A 199 15.86 7.49 9.84
C LEU A 199 16.90 8.64 9.86
N GLU A 200 17.39 9.05 8.70
CA GLU A 200 18.33 10.19 8.58
C GLU A 200 17.62 11.53 8.74
N LEU A 201 16.31 11.57 8.45
CA LEU A 201 15.46 12.76 8.65
C LEU A 201 15.14 13.00 10.13
N LEU A 202 15.26 11.98 10.98
CA LEU A 202 14.95 12.10 12.40
C LEU A 202 16.07 12.79 13.16
N GLU A 203 15.71 13.77 14.01
CA GLU A 203 16.64 14.36 14.97
C GLU A 203 17.24 13.27 15.90
N LYS A 204 18.47 13.46 16.36
CA LYS A 204 19.18 12.50 17.24
C LYS A 204 18.34 12.07 18.45
N ARG A 205 17.62 13.04 19.08
CA ARG A 205 16.74 12.77 20.22
C ARG A 205 15.53 11.91 19.87
N VAL A 206 14.94 12.09 18.69
CA VAL A 206 13.80 11.29 18.19
C VAL A 206 14.29 9.89 17.82
N LYS A 207 15.40 9.82 17.09
CA LYS A 207 16.03 8.56 16.67
C LYS A 207 16.40 7.67 17.87
N SER A 208 16.87 8.25 18.98
CA SER A 208 17.20 7.49 20.19
C SER A 208 15.98 6.90 20.90
N ARG A 209 14.77 7.43 20.62
CA ARG A 209 13.48 6.91 21.15
C ARG A 209 12.82 5.87 20.25
N PHE A 210 13.28 5.74 19.02
CA PHE A 210 12.76 4.75 18.10
C PHE A 210 13.39 3.36 18.38
N SER A 211 12.58 2.30 18.33
CA SER A 211 13.03 0.92 18.61
C SER A 211 13.90 0.29 17.51
N HIS A 212 14.21 1.03 16.44
CA HIS A 212 14.92 0.58 15.24
C HIS A 212 14.30 -0.62 14.51
N ARG A 213 13.05 -0.97 14.79
CA ARG A 213 12.34 -2.03 14.09
C ARG A 213 11.80 -1.52 12.76
N GLN A 214 12.24 -2.16 11.67
CA GLN A 214 11.80 -1.84 10.32
C GLN A 214 11.31 -3.10 9.63
N ILE A 215 10.18 -2.99 8.96
CA ILE A 215 9.63 -4.03 8.09
C ILE A 215 9.72 -3.51 6.66
N HIS A 216 10.63 -4.09 5.87
CA HIS A 216 10.82 -3.70 4.49
C HIS A 216 9.88 -4.50 3.58
N LEU A 217 9.09 -3.80 2.79
CA LEU A 217 8.23 -4.35 1.75
C LEU A 217 8.88 -4.12 0.38
N LEU A 218 9.89 -4.93 0.10
CA LEU A 218 10.49 -5.02 -1.23
C LEU A 218 9.77 -6.12 -1.99
N SER A 219 9.35 -5.83 -3.22
CA SER A 219 8.68 -6.84 -4.05
C SER A 219 9.66 -7.97 -4.39
N SER A 220 9.54 -9.08 -3.67
CA SER A 220 10.30 -10.31 -3.89
C SER A 220 9.53 -11.32 -4.76
N LEU A 221 8.36 -10.93 -5.29
CA LEU A 221 7.54 -11.80 -6.12
C LEU A 221 8.29 -12.19 -7.39
N SER A 222 8.35 -13.49 -7.67
CA SER A 222 8.75 -14.00 -8.99
C SER A 222 7.65 -13.69 -10.01
N PHE A 223 8.01 -13.68 -11.30
CA PHE A 223 7.01 -13.45 -12.35
C PHE A 223 5.89 -14.49 -12.34
N ARG A 224 6.19 -15.73 -11.99
CA ARG A 224 5.19 -16.80 -11.81
C ARG A 224 4.17 -16.46 -10.73
N GLN A 225 4.64 -16.05 -9.55
CA GLN A 225 3.76 -15.62 -8.44
C GLN A 225 2.93 -14.38 -8.81
N TYR A 226 3.51 -13.49 -9.62
CA TYR A 226 2.79 -12.33 -10.15
C TYR A 226 1.66 -12.74 -11.10
N LEU A 227 1.87 -13.69 -12.00
CA LEU A 227 0.84 -14.27 -12.87
C LEU A 227 -0.25 -14.99 -12.07
N ASP A 228 0.14 -15.78 -11.07
CA ASP A 228 -0.81 -16.46 -10.18
C ASP A 228 -1.68 -15.45 -9.42
N ASN A 229 -1.10 -14.31 -9.02
CA ASN A 229 -1.86 -13.22 -8.42
C ASN A 229 -2.83 -12.58 -9.40
N VAL A 230 -2.41 -12.26 -10.63
CA VAL A 230 -3.29 -11.74 -11.69
C VAL A 230 -4.48 -12.69 -11.91
N ARG A 231 -4.22 -13.98 -12.04
CA ARG A 231 -5.25 -15.02 -12.18
C ARG A 231 -6.21 -15.02 -10.99
N SER A 232 -5.70 -15.01 -9.76
CA SER A 232 -6.51 -14.96 -8.54
C SER A 232 -7.38 -13.70 -8.46
N GLN A 233 -6.83 -12.53 -8.86
CA GLN A 233 -7.55 -11.26 -8.85
C GLN A 233 -8.71 -11.23 -9.86
N LEU A 234 -8.59 -11.88 -11.01
CA LEU A 234 -9.60 -11.95 -12.05
C LEU A 234 -10.60 -13.11 -11.88
N SER A 235 -10.25 -14.13 -11.09
CA SER A 235 -11.13 -15.28 -10.88
C SER A 235 -12.31 -14.94 -9.98
N LEU A 236 -13.47 -15.55 -10.26
CA LEU A 236 -14.66 -15.42 -9.44
C LEU A 236 -14.59 -16.38 -8.23
N PRO A 237 -15.19 -16.01 -7.10
CA PRO A 237 -15.23 -16.85 -5.90
C PRO A 237 -16.20 -18.03 -6.10
N GLN A 238 -16.00 -19.12 -5.33
CA GLN A 238 -16.80 -20.34 -5.43
C GLN A 238 -18.25 -20.18 -5.00
N ASP A 239 -18.58 -19.15 -4.24
CA ASP A 239 -19.94 -18.79 -3.81
C ASP A 239 -20.70 -17.92 -4.81
N PHE A 240 -20.17 -17.76 -6.05
CA PHE A 240 -20.86 -17.04 -7.11
C PHE A 240 -22.20 -17.72 -7.44
N PRO A 241 -23.31 -16.96 -7.59
CA PRO A 241 -24.67 -17.53 -7.69
C PRO A 241 -24.91 -18.49 -8.86
N ASP A 242 -24.29 -18.24 -10.02
CA ASP A 242 -24.34 -19.13 -11.18
C ASP A 242 -23.01 -19.91 -11.31
N THR A 243 -23.04 -21.17 -10.90
CA THR A 243 -21.84 -22.03 -10.87
C THR A 243 -21.29 -22.30 -12.26
N LYS A 244 -22.16 -22.50 -13.25
CA LYS A 244 -21.73 -22.76 -14.63
C LYS A 244 -21.02 -21.55 -15.24
N PHE A 245 -21.60 -20.36 -15.09
CA PHE A 245 -20.96 -19.12 -15.54
C PHE A 245 -19.64 -18.88 -14.81
N CYS A 246 -19.57 -19.17 -13.51
CA CYS A 246 -18.33 -19.04 -12.72
C CYS A 246 -17.21 -19.94 -13.25
N GLU A 247 -17.54 -21.20 -13.55
CA GLU A 247 -16.57 -22.16 -14.12
C GLU A 247 -16.08 -21.71 -15.50
N GLU A 248 -17.03 -21.35 -16.41
CA GLU A 248 -16.69 -20.85 -17.75
C GLU A 248 -15.82 -19.58 -17.69
N TRP A 249 -16.13 -18.64 -16.77
CA TRP A 249 -15.34 -17.44 -16.55
C TRP A 249 -13.94 -17.77 -16.07
N ASN A 250 -13.81 -18.61 -15.03
CA ASN A 250 -12.53 -18.95 -14.43
C ASN A 250 -11.63 -19.74 -15.41
N ASP A 251 -12.18 -20.62 -16.22
CA ASP A 251 -11.46 -21.32 -17.28
C ASP A 251 -11.00 -20.34 -18.38
N GLY A 252 -11.84 -19.37 -18.73
CA GLY A 252 -11.48 -18.29 -19.64
C GLY A 252 -10.32 -17.44 -19.11
N ILE A 253 -10.31 -17.10 -17.81
CA ILE A 253 -9.21 -16.38 -17.18
C ILE A 253 -7.92 -17.21 -17.16
N LYS A 254 -8.02 -18.51 -16.92
CA LYS A 254 -6.87 -19.42 -16.97
C LYS A 254 -6.24 -19.40 -18.37
N THR A 255 -7.05 -19.60 -19.42
CA THR A 255 -6.60 -19.56 -20.81
C THR A 255 -6.01 -18.19 -21.19
N LEU A 256 -6.63 -17.10 -20.71
CA LEU A 256 -6.13 -15.73 -20.91
C LEU A 256 -4.72 -15.53 -20.34
N CYS A 257 -4.45 -16.06 -19.14
CA CYS A 257 -3.15 -15.94 -18.50
C CYS A 257 -2.08 -16.86 -19.11
N GLU A 258 -2.47 -17.83 -19.93
CA GLU A 258 -1.57 -18.72 -20.69
C GLU A 258 -1.29 -18.19 -22.12
N ASP A 259 -2.05 -17.18 -22.58
CA ASP A 259 -1.89 -16.60 -23.92
C ASP A 259 -0.62 -15.75 -24.01
N GLN A 260 0.27 -16.05 -24.96
CA GLN A 260 1.59 -15.42 -25.08
C GLN A 260 1.56 -13.88 -25.17
N PRO A 261 0.71 -13.26 -26.00
CA PRO A 261 0.54 -11.79 -26.02
C PRO A 261 0.19 -11.17 -24.66
N VAL A 262 -0.64 -11.86 -23.88
CA VAL A 262 -1.03 -11.41 -22.52
C VAL A 262 0.14 -11.56 -21.56
N VAL A 263 0.84 -12.70 -21.61
CA VAL A 263 2.05 -12.94 -20.82
C VAL A 263 3.11 -11.88 -21.10
N ASP A 264 3.32 -11.52 -22.35
CA ASP A 264 4.29 -10.48 -22.74
C ASP A 264 3.92 -9.09 -22.21
N VAL A 265 2.64 -8.74 -22.21
CA VAL A 265 2.14 -7.49 -21.59
C VAL A 265 2.40 -7.49 -20.09
N LEU A 266 2.03 -8.58 -19.40
CA LEU A 266 2.21 -8.71 -17.95
C LEU A 266 3.69 -8.77 -17.57
N GLN A 267 4.55 -9.39 -18.40
CA GLN A 267 5.99 -9.40 -18.19
C GLN A 267 6.60 -7.99 -18.30
N ARG A 268 6.18 -7.22 -19.31
CA ARG A 268 6.61 -5.82 -19.44
C ARG A 268 6.17 -4.98 -18.24
N HIS A 269 4.93 -5.15 -17.79
CA HIS A 269 4.42 -4.46 -16.61
C HIS A 269 5.20 -4.86 -15.35
N TYR A 270 5.44 -6.16 -15.16
CA TYR A 270 6.23 -6.68 -14.04
C TYR A 270 7.67 -6.12 -14.05
N ASN A 271 8.31 -6.03 -15.21
CA ASN A 271 9.67 -5.50 -15.33
C ASN A 271 9.74 -3.98 -15.08
N SER A 272 8.66 -3.24 -15.39
CA SER A 272 8.65 -1.78 -15.27
C SER A 272 8.38 -1.30 -13.85
N SER A 273 7.39 -1.85 -13.14
CA SER A 273 6.98 -1.27 -11.87
C SER A 273 6.75 -2.27 -10.73
N LYS A 274 6.36 -3.51 -10.99
CA LYS A 274 5.89 -4.49 -9.99
C LYS A 274 4.83 -3.94 -9.02
N ASP A 275 4.19 -2.83 -9.37
CA ASP A 275 3.22 -2.11 -8.55
C ASP A 275 1.81 -2.69 -8.77
N PHE A 276 1.19 -3.16 -7.68
CA PHE A 276 -0.17 -3.69 -7.73
C PHE A 276 -1.24 -2.63 -8.05
N ARG A 277 -0.99 -1.35 -7.76
CA ARG A 277 -1.94 -0.29 -8.07
C ARG A 277 -2.03 -0.06 -9.58
N SER A 278 -0.89 -0.01 -10.26
CA SER A 278 -0.84 0.11 -11.73
C SER A 278 -1.37 -1.16 -12.41
N LEU A 279 -1.11 -2.35 -11.84
CA LEU A 279 -1.73 -3.59 -12.28
C LEU A 279 -3.26 -3.54 -12.17
N HIS A 280 -3.81 -3.12 -11.03
CA HIS A 280 -5.25 -3.01 -10.85
C HIS A 280 -5.88 -2.01 -11.81
N LEU A 281 -5.18 -0.92 -12.15
CA LEU A 281 -5.64 0.01 -13.20
C LEU A 281 -5.72 -0.68 -14.57
N LEU A 282 -4.69 -1.44 -14.95
CA LEU A 282 -4.66 -2.22 -16.19
C LEU A 282 -5.82 -3.22 -16.26
N LEU A 283 -6.04 -3.97 -15.17
CA LEU A 283 -7.12 -4.95 -15.08
C LEU A 283 -8.50 -4.29 -15.09
N MET A 284 -8.66 -3.14 -14.43
CA MET A 284 -9.89 -2.35 -14.42
C MET A 284 -10.26 -1.85 -15.82
N LEU A 285 -9.29 -1.35 -16.59
CA LEU A 285 -9.51 -0.91 -17.98
C LEU A 285 -9.91 -2.09 -18.87
N SER A 286 -9.30 -3.26 -18.65
CA SER A 286 -9.68 -4.49 -19.38
C SER A 286 -11.12 -4.93 -19.01
N LEU A 287 -11.47 -4.88 -17.74
CA LEU A 287 -12.81 -5.21 -17.25
C LEU A 287 -13.89 -4.25 -17.78
N SER A 288 -13.56 -2.98 -17.97
CA SER A 288 -14.52 -1.97 -18.47
C SER A 288 -15.05 -2.28 -19.87
N ARG A 289 -14.38 -3.15 -20.62
CA ARG A 289 -14.77 -3.60 -21.97
C ARG A 289 -15.69 -4.82 -21.97
N VAL A 290 -15.88 -5.43 -20.82
CA VAL A 290 -16.78 -6.58 -20.65
C VAL A 290 -18.22 -6.08 -20.58
N SER A 291 -19.10 -6.68 -21.39
CA SER A 291 -20.52 -6.34 -21.49
C SER A 291 -21.36 -7.60 -21.74
N ALA A 292 -22.68 -7.48 -21.68
CA ALA A 292 -23.58 -8.61 -21.96
C ALA A 292 -23.39 -9.19 -23.37
N SER A 293 -22.99 -8.36 -24.35
CA SER A 293 -22.62 -8.81 -25.72
C SER A 293 -21.21 -9.39 -25.81
N LYS A 294 -20.35 -9.12 -24.84
CA LYS A 294 -18.96 -9.58 -24.77
C LYS A 294 -18.67 -10.04 -23.34
N PRO A 295 -19.13 -11.24 -22.94
CA PRO A 295 -19.15 -11.66 -21.53
C PRO A 295 -17.80 -12.22 -21.02
N ALA A 296 -16.70 -11.95 -21.69
CA ALA A 296 -15.36 -12.42 -21.31
C ALA A 296 -14.31 -11.34 -21.59
N ILE A 297 -13.21 -11.35 -20.83
CA ILE A 297 -12.02 -10.56 -21.10
C ILE A 297 -11.23 -11.24 -22.21
N LYS A 298 -10.95 -10.53 -23.30
CA LYS A 298 -10.14 -11.03 -24.41
C LYS A 298 -8.70 -10.52 -24.34
N PRO A 299 -7.73 -11.23 -24.94
CA PRO A 299 -6.33 -10.76 -25.03
C PRO A 299 -6.22 -9.34 -25.61
N THR A 300 -7.06 -9.01 -26.60
CA THR A 300 -7.11 -7.68 -27.21
C THR A 300 -7.48 -6.57 -26.22
N ASP A 301 -8.33 -6.87 -25.23
CA ASP A 301 -8.75 -5.88 -24.23
C ASP A 301 -7.59 -5.50 -23.31
N LEU A 302 -6.78 -6.49 -22.93
CA LEU A 302 -5.60 -6.29 -22.10
C LEU A 302 -4.49 -5.57 -22.86
N LEU A 303 -4.29 -5.91 -24.15
CA LEU A 303 -3.34 -5.22 -25.03
C LEU A 303 -3.69 -3.74 -25.20
N GLU A 304 -4.96 -3.42 -25.44
CA GLU A 304 -5.40 -2.03 -25.58
C GLU A 304 -5.36 -1.28 -24.25
N ALA A 305 -5.76 -1.91 -23.14
CA ALA A 305 -5.60 -1.34 -21.80
C ALA A 305 -4.12 -1.04 -21.50
N SER A 306 -3.21 -1.96 -21.84
CA SER A 306 -1.77 -1.75 -21.70
C SER A 306 -1.28 -0.54 -22.50
N ARG A 307 -1.76 -0.36 -23.74
CA ARG A 307 -1.39 0.82 -24.55
C ARG A 307 -1.80 2.12 -23.87
N VAL A 308 -2.98 2.15 -23.22
CA VAL A 308 -3.46 3.34 -22.51
C VAL A 308 -2.65 3.58 -21.22
N CYS A 309 -2.35 2.52 -20.47
CA CYS A 309 -1.60 2.64 -19.20
C CYS A 309 -0.13 2.99 -19.38
N MET A 310 0.47 2.52 -20.48
CA MET A 310 1.91 2.62 -20.76
C MET A 310 2.24 3.71 -21.79
N VAL A 311 1.38 4.68 -21.99
CA VAL A 311 1.69 5.84 -22.82
C VAL A 311 2.76 6.68 -22.12
N ASP A 312 4.01 6.39 -22.43
CA ASP A 312 5.10 7.31 -22.14
C ASP A 312 5.18 8.34 -23.29
N SER A 313 4.78 9.57 -23.00
CA SER A 313 4.86 10.67 -23.98
C SER A 313 6.29 10.88 -24.50
N LYS A 314 7.31 10.58 -23.68
CA LYS A 314 8.73 10.65 -24.06
C LYS A 314 9.11 9.51 -24.99
N ALA A 315 8.60 8.29 -24.79
CA ALA A 315 8.83 7.18 -25.71
C ALA A 315 8.23 7.45 -27.11
N ASN A 316 7.06 8.11 -27.18
CA ASN A 316 6.46 8.52 -28.45
C ASN A 316 7.34 9.51 -29.23
N ILE A 317 8.05 10.40 -28.54
CA ILE A 317 9.03 11.31 -29.16
C ILE A 317 10.18 10.50 -29.77
N LEU A 318 10.67 9.47 -29.07
CA LEU A 318 11.75 8.62 -29.56
C LEU A 318 11.35 7.79 -30.81
N HIS A 319 10.09 7.38 -30.91
CA HIS A 319 9.58 6.69 -32.10
C HIS A 319 9.58 7.54 -33.38
N GLY A 320 9.55 8.88 -33.23
CA GLY A 320 9.62 9.81 -34.35
C GLY A 320 11.06 10.16 -34.82
N LEU A 321 12.07 9.69 -34.11
CA LEU A 321 13.47 10.03 -34.39
C LEU A 321 14.10 9.10 -35.44
N SER A 322 15.01 9.65 -36.22
CA SER A 322 15.84 8.88 -37.12
C SER A 322 16.86 8.01 -36.33
N ILE A 323 17.39 6.98 -36.96
CA ILE A 323 18.41 6.11 -36.36
C ILE A 323 19.63 6.94 -35.89
N LEU A 324 20.02 7.96 -36.64
CA LEU A 324 21.13 8.83 -36.27
C LEU A 324 20.86 9.61 -35.00
N GLU A 325 19.67 10.18 -34.86
CA GLU A 325 19.25 10.92 -33.65
C GLU A 325 19.19 9.99 -32.45
N LEU A 326 18.69 8.77 -32.58
CA LEU A 326 18.71 7.78 -31.51
C LEU A 326 20.14 7.42 -31.08
N CYS A 327 21.07 7.21 -32.05
CA CYS A 327 22.47 6.97 -31.70
C CYS A 327 23.12 8.14 -30.97
N LEU A 328 22.79 9.38 -31.34
CA LEU A 328 23.28 10.57 -30.65
C LEU A 328 22.74 10.65 -29.20
N ILE A 329 21.44 10.38 -28.99
CA ILE A 329 20.84 10.37 -27.66
C ILE A 329 21.46 9.28 -26.77
N ILE A 330 21.71 8.08 -27.31
CA ILE A 330 22.38 7.00 -26.59
C ILE A 330 23.80 7.42 -26.20
N ALA A 331 24.56 7.99 -27.13
CA ALA A 331 25.91 8.49 -26.84
C ALA A 331 25.91 9.60 -25.78
N MET A 332 24.95 10.53 -25.87
CA MET A 332 24.78 11.59 -24.84
C MET A 332 24.44 11.00 -23.47
N LYS A 333 23.58 10.00 -23.41
CA LYS A 333 23.26 9.30 -22.15
C LYS A 333 24.52 8.66 -21.56
N HIS A 334 25.29 7.92 -22.34
CA HIS A 334 26.54 7.32 -21.88
C HIS A 334 27.54 8.35 -21.36
N LEU A 335 27.71 9.46 -22.07
CA LEU A 335 28.59 10.54 -21.61
C LEU A 335 28.09 11.15 -20.30
N ASN A 336 26.78 11.38 -20.16
CA ASN A 336 26.20 11.87 -18.90
C ASN A 336 26.46 10.92 -17.73
N ASP A 337 26.37 9.61 -17.96
CA ASP A 337 26.64 8.58 -16.95
C ASP A 337 28.15 8.50 -16.61
N ILE A 338 29.04 8.75 -17.57
CA ILE A 338 30.51 8.75 -17.37
C ILE A 338 31.00 10.02 -16.67
N TYR A 339 30.45 11.18 -17.04
CA TYR A 339 30.89 12.49 -16.54
C TYR A 339 30.02 13.02 -15.39
N ASP A 340 29.16 12.18 -14.80
CA ASP A 340 28.31 12.50 -13.64
C ASP A 340 27.52 13.81 -13.79
N GLY A 341 27.00 14.07 -15.02
CA GLY A 341 26.18 15.25 -15.34
C GLY A 341 27.00 16.51 -15.70
N GLU A 342 28.33 16.42 -15.82
CA GLU A 342 29.12 17.55 -16.30
C GLU A 342 28.84 17.85 -17.81
N PRO A 343 28.97 19.11 -18.23
CA PRO A 343 28.71 19.49 -19.63
C PRO A 343 29.71 18.85 -20.58
N PHE A 344 29.21 18.33 -21.69
CA PHE A 344 29.99 17.75 -22.78
C PHE A 344 29.70 18.45 -24.11
N ASN A 345 30.64 18.43 -25.03
CA ASN A 345 30.52 19.06 -26.35
C ASN A 345 30.17 18.05 -27.46
N PHE A 346 29.80 18.56 -28.64
CA PHE A 346 29.43 17.72 -29.79
C PHE A 346 30.53 16.75 -30.21
N GLN A 347 31.81 17.14 -30.13
CA GLN A 347 32.91 16.27 -30.51
C GLN A 347 33.01 15.03 -29.64
N MET A 348 32.73 15.19 -28.30
CA MET A 348 32.71 14.07 -27.39
C MET A 348 31.52 13.12 -27.69
N VAL A 349 30.37 13.66 -28.06
CA VAL A 349 29.20 12.85 -28.47
C VAL A 349 29.51 12.09 -29.76
N HIS A 350 30.16 12.74 -30.73
CA HIS A 350 30.53 12.12 -32.00
C HIS A 350 31.53 10.97 -31.83
N ASN A 351 32.56 11.19 -31.01
CA ASN A 351 33.56 10.17 -30.70
C ASN A 351 33.00 8.98 -29.91
N GLY A 352 32.05 9.26 -29.00
CA GLY A 352 31.31 8.24 -28.23
C GLY A 352 30.45 7.33 -29.09
N LYS A 353 30.02 7.78 -30.28
CA LYS A 353 29.25 6.99 -31.24
C LYS A 353 30.07 5.86 -31.87
N GLU A 354 31.36 6.06 -32.09
CA GLU A 354 32.24 5.05 -32.70
C GLU A 354 32.50 3.85 -31.77
N ASN A 355 32.33 4.02 -30.46
CA ASN A 355 32.50 2.98 -29.44
C ASN A 355 31.20 2.23 -29.11
N SER A 356 30.06 2.64 -29.68
CA SER A 356 28.73 2.13 -29.33
C SER A 356 28.05 1.34 -30.47
N ILE A 357 28.73 1.19 -31.61
CA ILE A 357 28.38 0.35 -32.79
C ILE A 357 29.37 -0.80 -32.83
#